data_f1be4791ce9dcb009680a22a165defec
#
_entry.id   f1be4791ce9dcb009680a22a165defec
#
_cell.length_a   1.000
_cell.length_b   1.000
_cell.length_c   1.000
_cell.angle_alpha   90.00
_cell.angle_beta   90.00
_cell.angle_gamma   90.00
#
_symmetry.space_group_name_H-M   'P 1'
#
loop_
_entity.id
_entity.type
_entity.pdbx_description
1 polymer ?
#
loop_
_entity_poly.entity_id
_entity_poly.type
_entity_poly.pdbx_seq_one_letter_code
_entity_poly.pdbx_strand_id
1 'polypeptide(L)'
;DSPIRYVGLAPTRPSYLRTSGIEAPATELATDYDYAYYDQAYLVEAVEGATVYGEIESAYFTRTWDHFMGHQHAPVDRPLGAPLAVRKGRVLYLAAPLFRAYKKHDYWAYRAMVEGLLHDLLPDRLLCPRGPGWVEFTLHQQPASTEHQARQIIHVIAYQPRRTLQPIPHADQGWPVSGLGVKVRANGNVQKVYLAPEQELLPYAICDGYIDIELPPLRTSAVVVVEYDSVEVIE
;
A
#
# COMPACT_ATOMS: atom_id res chain seq x y z
N ASP A 1 -15.85 14.46 -13.19
CA ASP A 1 -17.17 14.12 -12.61
C ASP A 1 -16.96 13.16 -11.42
N SER A 2 -17.74 13.36 -10.34
CA SER A 2 -17.69 12.49 -9.16
C SER A 2 -18.13 11.06 -9.52
N PRO A 3 -17.42 10.00 -9.06
CA PRO A 3 -17.83 8.62 -9.27
C PRO A 3 -19.00 8.19 -8.38
N ILE A 4 -19.41 9.04 -7.43
CA ILE A 4 -20.39 8.69 -6.40
C ILE A 4 -21.45 9.77 -6.19
N ARG A 5 -22.57 9.35 -5.61
CA ARG A 5 -23.55 10.18 -4.91
C ARG A 5 -23.47 9.88 -3.42
N TYR A 6 -23.27 10.91 -2.60
CA TYR A 6 -23.27 10.76 -1.15
C TYR A 6 -24.69 10.53 -0.62
N VAL A 7 -24.86 9.57 0.29
CA VAL A 7 -26.15 9.20 0.89
C VAL A 7 -26.19 9.55 2.38
N GLY A 8 -25.13 9.27 3.11
CA GLY A 8 -25.09 9.51 4.57
C GLY A 8 -23.91 8.85 5.26
N LEU A 9 -24.05 8.62 6.55
CA LEU A 9 -23.09 7.87 7.37
C LEU A 9 -23.63 6.47 7.66
N ALA A 10 -22.74 5.50 7.82
CA ALA A 10 -23.10 4.18 8.31
C ALA A 10 -23.77 4.32 9.70
N PRO A 11 -24.79 3.48 10.01
CA PRO A 11 -25.59 3.64 11.23
C PRO A 11 -24.80 3.31 12.51
N THR A 12 -23.70 2.57 12.39
CA THR A 12 -22.93 2.07 13.53
C THR A 12 -21.46 2.46 13.47
N ARG A 13 -20.82 2.49 14.62
CA ARG A 13 -19.38 2.56 14.82
C ARG A 13 -18.96 1.47 15.80
N PRO A 14 -18.10 0.51 15.40
CA PRO A 14 -17.42 0.40 14.12
C PRO A 14 -18.39 0.13 12.96
N SER A 15 -17.88 0.30 11.74
CA SER A 15 -18.40 -0.35 10.55
C SER A 15 -17.54 -1.58 10.25
N TYR A 16 -17.98 -2.41 9.30
CA TYR A 16 -17.18 -3.53 8.80
C TYR A 16 -17.00 -3.41 7.29
N LEU A 17 -15.91 -3.96 6.77
CA LEU A 17 -15.54 -3.86 5.37
C LEU A 17 -15.30 -5.25 4.81
N ARG A 18 -16.02 -5.59 3.74
CA ARG A 18 -15.73 -6.72 2.86
C ARG A 18 -14.90 -6.27 1.67
N THR A 19 -14.05 -7.15 1.17
CA THR A 19 -13.02 -6.80 0.18
C THR A 19 -13.26 -7.44 -1.20
N SER A 20 -14.49 -7.82 -1.50
CA SER A 20 -14.82 -8.40 -2.81
C SER A 20 -14.37 -7.51 -3.96
N GLY A 21 -13.69 -8.09 -4.96
CA GLY A 21 -13.14 -7.38 -6.10
C GLY A 21 -11.87 -6.56 -5.81
N ILE A 22 -11.27 -6.67 -4.62
CA ILE A 22 -9.99 -6.05 -4.29
C ILE A 22 -8.92 -7.15 -4.25
N GLU A 23 -8.00 -7.11 -5.20
CA GLU A 23 -6.85 -8.02 -5.25
C GLU A 23 -5.60 -7.29 -4.77
N ALA A 24 -5.02 -7.72 -3.64
CA ALA A 24 -3.78 -7.17 -3.10
C ALA A 24 -2.62 -8.14 -3.39
N PRO A 25 -1.78 -7.88 -4.40
CA PRO A 25 -0.76 -8.84 -4.87
C PRO A 25 0.28 -9.24 -3.83
N ALA A 26 0.56 -8.34 -2.87
CA ALA A 26 1.58 -8.57 -1.84
C ALA A 26 1.01 -9.12 -0.53
N THR A 27 -0.32 -9.18 -0.39
CA THR A 27 -0.97 -9.54 0.88
C THR A 27 -2.27 -10.25 0.59
N GLU A 28 -2.47 -11.44 1.16
CA GLU A 28 -3.73 -12.15 1.03
C GLU A 28 -4.82 -11.45 1.84
N LEU A 29 -5.74 -10.78 1.15
CA LEU A 29 -7.01 -10.33 1.72
C LEU A 29 -8.05 -11.43 1.54
N ALA A 30 -8.60 -11.94 2.65
CA ALA A 30 -9.72 -12.87 2.58
C ALA A 30 -11.00 -12.12 2.15
N THR A 31 -11.60 -12.56 1.06
CA THR A 31 -12.79 -11.90 0.48
C THR A 31 -14.08 -12.18 1.24
N ASP A 32 -14.09 -13.24 2.05
CA ASP A 32 -15.19 -13.70 2.90
C ASP A 32 -15.04 -13.27 4.37
N TYR A 33 -14.09 -12.39 4.66
CA TYR A 33 -13.80 -11.90 6.01
C TYR A 33 -14.29 -10.46 6.19
N ASP A 34 -14.87 -10.19 7.38
CA ASP A 34 -15.41 -8.88 7.75
C ASP A 34 -14.34 -8.11 8.55
N TYR A 35 -13.65 -7.22 7.88
CA TYR A 35 -12.59 -6.41 8.49
C TYR A 35 -13.17 -5.26 9.31
N ALA A 36 -12.86 -5.19 10.59
CA ALA A 36 -13.33 -4.09 11.44
C ALA A 36 -12.76 -2.74 10.98
N TYR A 37 -13.64 -1.78 10.72
CA TYR A 37 -13.31 -0.38 10.50
C TYR A 37 -13.69 0.42 11.73
N TYR A 38 -12.69 0.78 12.54
CA TYR A 38 -12.89 1.36 13.88
C TYR A 38 -13.48 2.77 13.90
N ASP A 39 -13.71 3.35 12.75
CA ASP A 39 -14.46 4.61 12.60
C ASP A 39 -15.84 4.34 11.94
N GLN A 40 -16.54 5.38 11.60
CA GLN A 40 -17.81 5.34 10.88
C GLN A 40 -17.56 5.57 9.39
N ALA A 41 -18.03 4.66 8.54
CA ALA A 41 -17.90 4.78 7.10
C ALA A 41 -18.96 5.73 6.51
N TYR A 42 -18.71 6.19 5.29
CA TYR A 42 -19.70 6.93 4.49
C TYR A 42 -20.53 5.97 3.65
N LEU A 43 -21.81 6.24 3.52
CA LEU A 43 -22.68 5.54 2.58
C LEU A 43 -22.74 6.35 1.29
N VAL A 44 -22.45 5.68 0.20
CA VAL A 44 -22.45 6.27 -1.14
C VAL A 44 -23.13 5.32 -2.13
N GLU A 45 -23.64 5.87 -3.20
CA GLU A 45 -24.10 5.13 -4.36
C GLU A 45 -23.14 5.39 -5.53
N ALA A 46 -22.83 4.34 -6.27
CA ALA A 46 -22.04 4.45 -7.49
C ALA A 46 -22.88 5.09 -8.61
N VAL A 47 -22.27 5.98 -9.39
CA VAL A 47 -22.93 6.49 -10.61
C VAL A 47 -22.85 5.48 -11.74
N GLU A 48 -23.69 5.62 -12.75
CA GLU A 48 -23.69 4.76 -13.92
C GLU A 48 -22.31 4.66 -14.60
N GLY A 49 -21.91 3.43 -14.94
CA GLY A 49 -20.62 3.12 -15.57
C GLY A 49 -19.42 3.16 -14.62
N ALA A 50 -19.64 3.25 -13.31
CA ALA A 50 -18.58 3.14 -12.31
C ALA A 50 -18.36 1.66 -11.90
N THR A 51 -17.11 1.32 -11.56
CA THR A 51 -16.73 0.04 -10.97
C THR A 51 -16.82 0.12 -9.46
N VAL A 52 -17.40 -0.90 -8.83
CA VAL A 52 -17.60 -1.00 -7.38
C VAL A 52 -16.65 -2.04 -6.79
N TYR A 53 -16.07 -1.73 -5.63
CA TYR A 53 -15.20 -2.61 -4.87
C TYR A 53 -15.69 -2.73 -3.44
N GLY A 54 -15.73 -3.95 -2.95
CA GLY A 54 -16.08 -4.25 -1.58
C GLY A 54 -17.46 -3.79 -1.17
N GLU A 55 -17.77 -3.98 0.10
CA GLU A 55 -19.04 -3.61 0.70
C GLU A 55 -18.84 -3.12 2.13
N ILE A 56 -19.69 -2.19 2.57
CA ILE A 56 -19.75 -1.71 3.95
C ILE A 56 -20.87 -2.44 4.67
N GLU A 57 -20.56 -2.90 5.88
CA GLU A 57 -21.52 -3.59 6.75
C GLU A 57 -21.66 -2.86 8.08
N SER A 58 -22.81 -3.02 8.72
CA SER A 58 -23.05 -2.50 10.07
C SER A 58 -22.59 -3.47 11.16
N ALA A 59 -22.30 -2.94 12.32
CA ALA A 59 -22.30 -3.71 13.55
C ALA A 59 -23.73 -3.82 14.11
N TYR A 60 -23.96 -4.71 15.07
CA TYR A 60 -25.25 -4.82 15.76
C TYR A 60 -25.64 -3.51 16.46
N PHE A 61 -24.68 -2.79 17.03
CA PHE A 61 -24.88 -1.51 17.69
C PHE A 61 -23.56 -0.75 17.84
N THR A 62 -23.66 0.55 18.05
CA THR A 62 -22.53 1.35 18.51
C THR A 62 -22.37 1.18 20.01
N ARG A 63 -21.18 0.81 20.48
CA ARG A 63 -20.90 0.66 21.90
C ARG A 63 -20.97 2.01 22.62
N THR A 64 -21.81 2.05 23.66
CA THR A 64 -21.99 3.21 24.55
C THR A 64 -21.86 2.75 26.01
N TRP A 65 -21.90 3.66 26.96
CA TRP A 65 -21.80 3.32 28.38
C TRP A 65 -22.98 2.49 28.90
N ASP A 66 -24.15 2.66 28.32
CA ASP A 66 -25.41 1.98 28.69
C ASP A 66 -25.77 0.83 27.74
N HIS A 67 -25.04 0.70 26.64
CA HIS A 67 -25.22 -0.38 25.67
C HIS A 67 -23.86 -0.90 25.21
N PHE A 68 -23.38 -1.94 25.88
CA PHE A 68 -22.03 -2.46 25.66
C PHE A 68 -21.98 -3.98 25.77
N MET A 69 -20.82 -4.50 25.36
CA MET A 69 -20.44 -5.89 25.50
C MET A 69 -18.98 -5.98 25.99
N GLY A 70 -18.53 -7.19 26.36
CA GLY A 70 -17.18 -7.42 26.88
C GLY A 70 -16.05 -7.08 25.90
N HIS A 71 -16.31 -7.16 24.59
CA HIS A 71 -15.34 -6.80 23.57
C HIS A 71 -15.33 -5.31 23.25
N GLN A 72 -14.25 -4.85 22.61
CA GLN A 72 -14.07 -3.45 22.23
C GLN A 72 -15.19 -2.92 21.33
N HIS A 73 -15.76 -3.76 20.48
CA HIS A 73 -16.80 -3.41 19.51
C HIS A 73 -17.77 -4.58 19.28
N ALA A 74 -18.99 -4.25 18.91
CA ALA A 74 -20.01 -5.26 18.60
C ALA A 74 -19.67 -6.01 17.30
N PRO A 75 -20.09 -7.27 17.15
CA PRO A 75 -19.90 -8.05 15.93
C PRO A 75 -20.58 -7.41 14.72
N VAL A 76 -20.23 -7.91 13.53
CA VAL A 76 -20.94 -7.59 12.28
C VAL A 76 -22.40 -8.04 12.35
N ASP A 77 -23.29 -7.24 11.81
CA ASP A 77 -24.72 -7.49 11.72
C ASP A 77 -25.13 -7.83 10.27
N ARG A 78 -25.01 -6.86 9.36
CA ARG A 78 -25.51 -7.00 7.98
C ARG A 78 -24.84 -6.07 6.99
N PRO A 79 -24.85 -6.46 5.69
CA PRO A 79 -24.52 -5.54 4.60
C PRO A 79 -25.43 -4.31 4.56
N LEU A 80 -24.86 -3.17 4.15
CA LEU A 80 -25.58 -1.90 4.00
C LEU A 80 -25.92 -1.59 2.55
N GLY A 81 -25.52 -2.45 1.59
CA GLY A 81 -25.70 -2.21 0.16
C GLY A 81 -24.89 -1.00 -0.35
N ALA A 82 -23.86 -0.60 0.37
CA ALA A 82 -22.99 0.53 0.02
C ALA A 82 -21.57 0.04 -0.25
N PRO A 83 -20.93 0.50 -1.33
CA PRO A 83 -19.58 0.07 -1.69
C PRO A 83 -18.51 0.63 -0.73
N LEU A 84 -17.43 -0.15 -0.53
CA LEU A 84 -16.22 0.30 0.14
C LEU A 84 -15.47 1.35 -0.71
N ALA A 85 -15.38 1.10 -2.01
CA ALA A 85 -14.74 2.02 -2.94
C ALA A 85 -15.45 2.00 -4.30
N VAL A 86 -15.33 3.12 -5.04
CA VAL A 86 -15.93 3.29 -6.36
C VAL A 86 -14.93 3.95 -7.29
N ARG A 87 -14.67 3.34 -8.47
CA ARG A 87 -13.82 3.89 -9.51
C ARG A 87 -14.60 4.29 -10.76
N LYS A 88 -14.30 5.46 -11.30
CA LYS A 88 -14.74 5.87 -12.64
C LYS A 88 -13.58 6.55 -13.37
N GLY A 89 -13.14 5.92 -14.45
CA GLY A 89 -11.94 6.37 -15.16
C GLY A 89 -10.72 6.37 -14.24
N ARG A 90 -10.08 7.52 -14.08
CA ARG A 90 -8.89 7.71 -13.24
C ARG A 90 -9.18 8.23 -11.82
N VAL A 91 -10.44 8.25 -11.42
CA VAL A 91 -10.85 8.70 -10.08
C VAL A 91 -11.31 7.51 -9.27
N LEU A 92 -10.70 7.31 -8.12
CA LEU A 92 -11.08 6.32 -7.11
C LEU A 92 -11.55 7.05 -5.85
N TYR A 93 -12.77 6.76 -5.42
CA TYR A 93 -13.33 7.26 -4.17
C TYR A 93 -13.35 6.15 -3.11
N LEU A 94 -12.90 6.46 -1.90
CA LEU A 94 -12.92 5.56 -0.75
C LEU A 94 -14.02 6.00 0.21
N ALA A 95 -15.03 5.15 0.40
CA ALA A 95 -16.14 5.44 1.31
C ALA A 95 -15.77 5.23 2.79
N ALA A 96 -14.72 4.47 3.05
CA ALA A 96 -14.03 4.44 4.35
C ALA A 96 -12.69 5.18 4.20
N PRO A 97 -12.38 6.20 5.02
CA PRO A 97 -11.10 6.93 4.99
C PRO A 97 -9.90 6.07 5.45
N LEU A 98 -9.51 5.11 4.62
CA LEU A 98 -8.51 4.07 4.96
C LEU A 98 -7.14 4.65 5.31
N PHE A 99 -6.67 5.71 4.64
CA PHE A 99 -5.39 6.35 4.96
C PHE A 99 -5.36 6.91 6.38
N ARG A 100 -6.44 7.60 6.79
CA ARG A 100 -6.57 8.12 8.15
C ARG A 100 -6.65 6.99 9.18
N ALA A 101 -7.41 5.96 8.87
CA ALA A 101 -7.58 4.80 9.74
C ALA A 101 -6.27 4.02 9.88
N TYR A 102 -5.52 3.84 8.81
CA TYR A 102 -4.20 3.20 8.85
C TYR A 102 -3.22 3.99 9.71
N LYS A 103 -3.10 5.31 9.50
CA LYS A 103 -2.26 6.17 10.34
C LYS A 103 -2.60 6.08 11.83
N LYS A 104 -3.89 5.93 12.16
CA LYS A 104 -4.37 5.91 13.56
C LYS A 104 -4.23 4.55 14.23
N HIS A 105 -4.46 3.46 13.49
CA HIS A 105 -4.63 2.13 14.05
C HIS A 105 -3.53 1.15 13.66
N ASP A 106 -2.73 1.49 12.64
CA ASP A 106 -1.66 0.63 12.06
C ASP A 106 -2.16 -0.78 11.69
N TYR A 107 -3.44 -0.88 11.27
CA TYR A 107 -4.04 -2.15 10.91
C TYR A 107 -3.68 -2.50 9.46
N TRP A 108 -2.89 -3.56 9.31
CA TRP A 108 -2.31 -4.00 8.03
C TRP A 108 -3.36 -4.16 6.90
N ALA A 109 -4.59 -4.59 7.24
CA ALA A 109 -5.64 -4.80 6.26
C ALA A 109 -6.03 -3.51 5.50
N TYR A 110 -6.02 -2.35 6.18
CA TYR A 110 -6.29 -1.08 5.50
C TYR A 110 -5.25 -0.75 4.45
N ARG A 111 -3.97 -1.02 4.74
CA ARG A 111 -2.88 -0.86 3.77
C ARG A 111 -3.08 -1.81 2.59
N ALA A 112 -3.38 -3.09 2.85
CA ALA A 112 -3.59 -4.07 1.81
C ALA A 112 -4.79 -3.73 0.90
N MET A 113 -5.89 -3.23 1.46
CA MET A 113 -7.04 -2.73 0.68
C MET A 113 -6.63 -1.58 -0.24
N VAL A 114 -5.89 -0.60 0.28
CA VAL A 114 -5.40 0.54 -0.52
C VAL A 114 -4.44 0.07 -1.60
N GLU A 115 -3.55 -0.87 -1.28
CA GLU A 115 -2.60 -1.44 -2.25
C GLU A 115 -3.33 -2.11 -3.42
N GLY A 116 -4.34 -2.94 -3.15
CA GLY A 116 -5.13 -3.60 -4.19
C GLY A 116 -5.90 -2.60 -5.07
N LEU A 117 -6.53 -1.62 -4.46
CA LEU A 117 -7.25 -0.57 -5.18
C LEU A 117 -6.31 0.31 -6.04
N LEU A 118 -5.10 0.59 -5.53
CA LEU A 118 -4.09 1.32 -6.30
C LEU A 118 -3.48 0.46 -7.42
N HIS A 119 -3.37 -0.85 -7.23
CA HIS A 119 -2.91 -1.74 -8.28
C HIS A 119 -3.83 -1.69 -9.51
N ASP A 120 -5.12 -1.69 -9.29
CA ASP A 120 -6.11 -1.56 -10.37
C ASP A 120 -6.16 -0.15 -11.00
N LEU A 121 -5.92 0.89 -10.21
CA LEU A 121 -5.88 2.27 -10.69
C LEU A 121 -4.58 2.62 -11.43
N LEU A 122 -3.46 2.03 -11.01
CA LEU A 122 -2.09 2.27 -11.50
C LEU A 122 -1.41 0.93 -11.84
N PRO A 123 -1.82 0.26 -12.93
CA PRO A 123 -1.27 -1.05 -13.29
C PRO A 123 0.23 -0.96 -13.62
N ASP A 124 0.65 0.14 -14.20
CA ASP A 124 2.03 0.40 -14.65
C ASP A 124 2.84 1.19 -13.62
N ARG A 125 3.16 0.59 -12.50
CA ARG A 125 3.96 1.24 -11.44
C ARG A 125 5.42 1.36 -11.85
N LEU A 126 6.07 2.45 -11.45
CA LEU A 126 7.52 2.62 -11.64
C LEU A 126 8.33 1.77 -10.66
N LEU A 127 7.79 1.54 -9.46
CA LEU A 127 8.43 0.84 -8.36
C LEU A 127 7.43 -0.07 -7.66
N CYS A 128 7.78 -1.35 -7.50
CA CYS A 128 6.97 -2.34 -6.78
C CYS A 128 7.83 -2.96 -5.67
N PRO A 129 7.78 -2.43 -4.45
CA PRO A 129 8.52 -2.96 -3.31
C PRO A 129 7.99 -4.32 -2.87
N ARG A 130 8.88 -5.16 -2.33
CA ARG A 130 8.56 -6.42 -1.65
C ARG A 130 9.21 -6.41 -0.27
N GLY A 131 8.40 -6.52 0.77
CA GLY A 131 8.86 -6.54 2.16
C GLY A 131 7.80 -6.07 3.16
N PRO A 132 8.15 -5.97 4.44
CA PRO A 132 7.28 -5.45 5.49
C PRO A 132 6.87 -3.99 5.23
N GLY A 133 5.67 -3.61 5.66
CA GLY A 133 5.10 -2.29 5.38
C GLY A 133 5.80 -1.10 6.06
N TRP A 134 6.73 -1.37 6.97
CA TRP A 134 7.57 -0.35 7.61
C TRP A 134 8.94 -0.18 6.94
N VAL A 135 9.22 -0.91 5.84
CA VAL A 135 10.39 -0.66 4.98
C VAL A 135 9.98 0.30 3.87
N GLU A 136 10.68 1.41 3.80
CA GLU A 136 10.41 2.47 2.83
C GLU A 136 11.34 2.32 1.62
N PHE A 137 10.78 2.49 0.42
CA PHE A 137 11.50 2.51 -0.83
C PHE A 137 11.22 3.82 -1.57
N THR A 138 12.27 4.51 -1.98
CA THR A 138 12.16 5.75 -2.74
C THR A 138 13.00 5.67 -4.01
N LEU A 139 12.39 5.98 -5.15
CA LEU A 139 13.05 5.97 -6.46
C LEU A 139 13.43 7.39 -6.89
N HIS A 140 14.70 7.55 -7.27
CA HIS A 140 15.22 8.73 -7.94
C HIS A 140 15.78 8.35 -9.30
N GLN A 141 15.63 9.25 -10.26
CA GLN A 141 16.24 9.12 -11.59
C GLN A 141 17.32 10.19 -11.75
N GLN A 142 18.47 9.78 -12.25
CA GLN A 142 19.58 10.66 -12.55
C GLN A 142 19.98 10.51 -14.03
N PRO A 143 19.82 11.55 -14.85
CA PRO A 143 20.20 11.50 -16.25
C PRO A 143 21.71 11.32 -16.40
N ALA A 144 22.16 10.86 -17.56
CA ALA A 144 23.58 10.77 -17.87
C ALA A 144 24.24 12.16 -17.83
N SER A 145 25.48 12.19 -17.40
CA SER A 145 26.33 13.37 -17.40
C SER A 145 27.73 13.02 -17.93
N THR A 146 28.65 13.97 -17.87
CA THR A 146 30.07 13.70 -18.20
C THR A 146 30.77 12.80 -17.16
N GLU A 147 30.20 12.69 -15.96
CA GLU A 147 30.80 11.96 -14.85
C GLU A 147 30.16 10.57 -14.60
N HIS A 148 28.95 10.36 -15.06
CA HIS A 148 28.23 9.10 -14.85
C HIS A 148 27.23 8.79 -15.95
N GLN A 149 26.93 7.52 -16.11
CA GLN A 149 25.84 7.02 -16.95
C GLN A 149 24.47 7.39 -16.34
N ALA A 150 23.43 7.31 -17.18
CA ALA A 150 22.07 7.40 -16.68
C ALA A 150 21.77 6.31 -15.66
N ARG A 151 21.10 6.67 -14.58
CA ARG A 151 20.83 5.69 -13.52
C ARG A 151 19.53 5.94 -12.75
N GLN A 152 18.98 4.87 -12.25
CA GLN A 152 17.94 4.86 -11.23
C GLN A 152 18.58 4.53 -9.88
N ILE A 153 18.19 5.28 -8.86
CA ILE A 153 18.73 5.15 -7.49
C ILE A 153 17.54 4.84 -6.58
N ILE A 154 17.57 3.69 -5.93
CA ILE A 154 16.51 3.24 -5.02
C ILE A 154 17.06 3.29 -3.61
N HIS A 155 16.55 4.20 -2.80
CA HIS A 155 16.84 4.25 -1.38
C HIS A 155 15.89 3.31 -0.65
N VAL A 156 16.45 2.45 0.20
CA VAL A 156 15.72 1.50 1.03
C VAL A 156 16.03 1.79 2.49
N ILE A 157 14.99 2.04 3.29
CA ILE A 157 15.14 2.34 4.71
C ILE A 157 14.32 1.35 5.51
N ALA A 158 15.00 0.53 6.30
CA ALA A 158 14.39 -0.44 7.21
C ALA A 158 14.32 0.15 8.62
N TYR A 159 13.29 0.95 8.86
CA TYR A 159 13.06 1.56 10.16
C TYR A 159 12.10 0.70 10.99
N GLN A 160 12.65 -0.15 11.86
CA GLN A 160 11.87 -1.05 12.71
C GLN A 160 11.20 -0.25 13.85
N PRO A 161 9.88 0.04 13.76
CA PRO A 161 9.23 0.83 14.80
C PRO A 161 9.10 0.02 16.08
N ARG A 162 9.47 0.61 17.20
CA ARG A 162 9.19 0.06 18.51
C ARG A 162 7.85 0.56 19.01
N ARG A 163 6.97 -0.34 19.41
CA ARG A 163 5.71 0.04 20.05
C ARG A 163 6.01 0.65 21.41
N THR A 164 5.76 1.96 21.56
CA THR A 164 5.90 2.67 22.82
C THR A 164 4.60 3.39 23.17
N LEU A 165 4.40 3.67 24.46
CA LEU A 165 3.30 4.52 24.94
C LEU A 165 3.63 6.03 24.82
N GLN A 166 4.86 6.36 24.43
CA GLN A 166 5.31 7.72 24.25
C GLN A 166 4.90 8.27 22.88
N PRO A 167 4.63 9.56 22.75
CA PRO A 167 4.23 10.19 21.49
C PRO A 167 5.38 10.22 20.45
N ILE A 168 6.63 10.07 20.87
CA ILE A 168 7.78 10.05 19.99
C ILE A 168 8.09 8.59 19.65
N PRO A 169 7.99 8.20 18.37
CA PRO A 169 8.34 6.83 17.96
C PRO A 169 9.85 6.62 18.09
N HIS A 170 10.21 5.46 18.59
CA HIS A 170 11.61 5.02 18.67
C HIS A 170 11.82 3.84 17.72
N ALA A 171 12.96 3.81 17.04
CA ALA A 171 13.41 2.61 16.35
C ALA A 171 13.97 1.61 17.37
N ASP A 172 13.73 0.34 17.12
CA ASP A 172 14.43 -0.72 17.86
C ASP A 172 15.86 -0.87 17.36
N GLN A 173 16.68 -1.60 18.11
CA GLN A 173 17.99 -2.00 17.66
C GLN A 173 17.85 -2.79 16.35
N GLY A 174 18.50 -2.35 15.28
CA GLY A 174 18.33 -2.89 13.94
C GLY A 174 18.71 -4.37 13.84
N TRP A 175 17.72 -5.23 13.76
CA TRP A 175 17.90 -6.62 13.37
C TRP A 175 17.91 -6.74 11.84
N PRO A 176 18.70 -7.65 11.26
CA PRO A 176 18.67 -7.85 9.81
C PRO A 176 17.30 -8.29 9.35
N VAL A 177 16.73 -7.58 8.37
CA VAL A 177 15.47 -7.90 7.71
C VAL A 177 15.81 -8.61 6.41
N SER A 178 15.32 -9.83 6.24
CA SER A 178 15.51 -10.65 5.05
C SER A 178 14.23 -10.69 4.20
N GLY A 179 14.35 -11.19 2.96
CA GLY A 179 13.21 -11.31 2.03
C GLY A 179 12.78 -9.97 1.44
N LEU A 180 13.66 -8.98 1.46
CA LEU A 180 13.44 -7.71 0.78
C LEU A 180 13.76 -7.81 -0.69
N GLY A 181 12.99 -7.13 -1.51
CA GLY A 181 13.25 -7.01 -2.94
C GLY A 181 12.49 -5.85 -3.54
N VAL A 182 12.77 -5.57 -4.80
CA VAL A 182 12.08 -4.50 -5.52
C VAL A 182 12.06 -4.81 -7.01
N LYS A 183 10.88 -4.58 -7.63
CA LYS A 183 10.80 -4.47 -9.08
C LYS A 183 10.78 -3.01 -9.45
N VAL A 184 11.67 -2.60 -10.32
CA VAL A 184 11.72 -1.26 -10.88
C VAL A 184 11.55 -1.32 -12.39
N ARG A 185 10.74 -0.44 -12.97
CA ARG A 185 10.57 -0.38 -14.43
C ARG A 185 11.91 -0.03 -15.08
N ALA A 186 12.35 -0.84 -16.04
CA ALA A 186 13.57 -0.59 -16.78
C ALA A 186 13.45 0.69 -17.61
N ASN A 187 14.48 1.53 -17.58
CA ASN A 187 14.55 2.79 -18.29
C ASN A 187 15.64 2.77 -19.40
N GLY A 188 15.84 1.60 -19.99
CA GLY A 188 16.85 1.38 -21.01
C GLY A 188 17.54 0.01 -20.86
N ASN A 189 18.66 -0.18 -21.55
CA ASN A 189 19.46 -1.37 -21.45
C ASN A 189 20.31 -1.36 -20.17
N VAL A 190 20.07 -2.33 -19.27
CA VAL A 190 20.74 -2.40 -17.94
C VAL A 190 22.18 -2.88 -18.11
N GLN A 191 23.12 -2.05 -17.68
CA GLN A 191 24.54 -2.42 -17.60
C GLN A 191 24.89 -3.10 -16.29
N LYS A 192 24.41 -2.51 -15.18
CA LYS A 192 24.88 -2.88 -13.86
C LYS A 192 23.84 -2.60 -12.79
N VAL A 193 23.72 -3.50 -11.83
CA VAL A 193 22.92 -3.32 -10.61
C VAL A 193 23.82 -3.58 -9.40
N TYR A 194 23.90 -2.64 -8.47
CA TYR A 194 24.80 -2.73 -7.33
C TYR A 194 24.33 -1.95 -6.10
N LEU A 195 24.90 -2.28 -4.95
CA LEU A 195 24.78 -1.51 -3.71
C LEU A 195 25.83 -0.39 -3.67
N ALA A 196 25.40 0.83 -3.38
CA ALA A 196 26.28 1.95 -3.13
C ALA A 196 26.44 2.21 -1.62
N PRO A 197 27.61 2.70 -1.16
CA PRO A 197 28.80 3.10 -1.94
C PRO A 197 29.74 1.94 -2.31
N GLU A 198 29.56 0.74 -1.74
CA GLU A 198 30.52 -0.39 -1.80
C GLU A 198 30.69 -0.94 -3.22
N GLN A 199 29.77 -0.64 -4.14
CA GLN A 199 29.70 -1.16 -5.51
C GLN A 199 29.58 -2.70 -5.57
N GLU A 200 28.98 -3.31 -4.55
CA GLU A 200 28.69 -4.72 -4.51
C GLU A 200 27.58 -5.07 -5.52
N LEU A 201 27.90 -5.94 -6.48
CA LEU A 201 26.97 -6.34 -7.51
C LEU A 201 25.80 -7.14 -6.94
N LEU A 202 24.59 -6.79 -7.36
CA LEU A 202 23.36 -7.50 -7.00
C LEU A 202 22.88 -8.39 -8.15
N PRO A 203 22.40 -9.61 -7.84
CA PRO A 203 21.70 -10.42 -8.80
C PRO A 203 20.36 -9.78 -9.16
N TYR A 204 20.00 -9.81 -10.44
CA TYR A 204 18.73 -9.32 -10.93
C TYR A 204 18.21 -10.17 -12.09
N ALA A 205 16.90 -10.09 -12.33
CA ALA A 205 16.24 -10.64 -13.50
C ALA A 205 15.46 -9.54 -14.23
N ILE A 206 15.33 -9.67 -15.56
CA ILE A 206 14.49 -8.77 -16.35
C ILE A 206 13.27 -9.56 -16.81
N CYS A 207 12.08 -9.09 -16.47
CA CYS A 207 10.81 -9.69 -16.84
C CYS A 207 9.76 -8.60 -17.07
N ASP A 208 9.08 -8.67 -18.20
CA ASP A 208 7.96 -7.77 -18.56
C ASP A 208 8.29 -6.26 -18.44
N GLY A 209 9.53 -5.89 -18.80
CA GLY A 209 10.00 -4.51 -18.74
C GLY A 209 10.37 -4.03 -17.33
N TYR A 210 10.43 -4.94 -16.36
CA TYR A 210 10.89 -4.66 -15.00
C TYR A 210 12.21 -5.38 -14.70
N ILE A 211 13.01 -4.74 -13.86
CA ILE A 211 14.20 -5.30 -13.24
C ILE A 211 13.80 -5.76 -11.86
N ASP A 212 13.79 -7.07 -11.61
CA ASP A 212 13.51 -7.68 -10.31
C ASP A 212 14.82 -7.91 -9.56
N ILE A 213 14.96 -7.27 -8.41
CA ILE A 213 16.19 -7.21 -7.62
C ILE A 213 15.90 -7.80 -6.24
N GLU A 214 16.65 -8.83 -5.85
CA GLU A 214 16.67 -9.35 -4.49
C GLU A 214 17.71 -8.58 -3.67
N LEU A 215 17.33 -8.21 -2.44
CA LEU A 215 18.21 -7.48 -1.54
C LEU A 215 18.83 -8.41 -0.48
N PRO A 216 20.09 -8.22 -0.12
CA PRO A 216 20.66 -8.90 1.03
C PRO A 216 19.96 -8.45 2.32
N PRO A 217 20.13 -9.21 3.43
CA PRO A 217 19.56 -8.82 4.72
C PRO A 217 19.98 -7.41 5.13
N LEU A 218 19.01 -6.54 5.38
CA LEU A 218 19.20 -5.12 5.65
C LEU A 218 19.01 -4.79 7.12
N ARG A 219 19.93 -4.07 7.73
CA ARG A 219 19.81 -3.62 9.14
C ARG A 219 19.10 -2.28 9.27
N THR A 220 19.51 -1.31 8.46
CA THR A 220 18.99 0.08 8.55
C THR A 220 18.67 0.68 7.19
N SER A 221 19.65 0.71 6.29
CA SER A 221 19.46 1.33 4.97
C SER A 221 20.35 0.71 3.92
N ALA A 222 19.94 0.81 2.67
CA ALA A 222 20.73 0.51 1.49
C ALA A 222 20.41 1.49 0.38
N VAL A 223 21.35 1.64 -0.54
CA VAL A 223 21.15 2.37 -1.79
C VAL A 223 21.44 1.42 -2.94
N VAL A 224 20.40 1.09 -3.70
CA VAL A 224 20.52 0.27 -4.90
C VAL A 224 20.63 1.18 -6.11
N VAL A 225 21.61 0.93 -6.97
CA VAL A 225 21.82 1.69 -8.19
C VAL A 225 21.66 0.76 -9.38
N VAL A 226 20.85 1.19 -10.35
CA VAL A 226 20.72 0.57 -11.67
C VAL A 226 21.32 1.53 -12.69
N GLU A 227 22.37 1.13 -13.38
CA GLU A 227 23.03 1.90 -14.45
C GLU A 227 22.61 1.40 -15.83
N TYR A 228 22.48 2.31 -16.78
CA TYR A 228 21.99 2.08 -18.13
C TYR A 228 23.00 2.52 -19.20
N ASP A 229 23.11 1.76 -20.31
CA ASP A 229 23.95 2.15 -21.46
C ASP A 229 23.44 3.39 -22.18
N SER A 230 22.11 3.48 -22.30
CA SER A 230 21.43 4.61 -22.93
C SER A 230 20.06 4.80 -22.32
N VAL A 231 19.60 6.04 -22.20
CA VAL A 231 18.24 6.36 -21.74
C VAL A 231 17.38 6.61 -22.96
N GLU A 232 16.36 5.78 -23.18
CA GLU A 232 15.19 6.24 -23.90
C GLU A 232 14.42 7.20 -22.99
N VAL A 233 14.38 8.46 -23.34
CA VAL A 233 13.54 9.44 -22.62
C VAL A 233 12.10 9.06 -22.94
N ILE A 234 11.42 8.42 -22.00
CA ILE A 234 9.97 8.23 -22.07
C ILE A 234 9.37 9.58 -21.67
N GLU A 235 8.88 10.33 -22.67
CA GLU A 235 8.07 11.53 -22.48
C GLU A 235 6.71 11.25 -21.83
#